data_5e33f1db4d761b7ed36ade36bb64d4df
#
_entry.id   5e33f1db4d761b7ed36ade36bb64d4df
#
_cell.length_a   1.000
_cell.length_b   1.000
_cell.length_c   1.000
_cell.angle_alpha   90.00
_cell.angle_beta   90.00
_cell.angle_gamma   90.00
#
_symmetry.space_group_name_H-M   'P 1'
#
loop_
_entity.id
_entity.type
_entity.pdbx_description
1 polymer ?
#
loop_
_entity_poly.entity_id
_entity_poly.type
_entity_poly.pdbx_seq_one_letter_code
_entity_poly.pdbx_strand_id
1 'polypeptide(L)'
;MPDANWWQALWPNPAQILTLVGLTPGMDAVDLCSGDGWFTLQMAKIARHVMAVDIDAKMLVLTSSRLARDRVANCDYQLGDAYGLAEYVPWPVDFVFMGNSFHGVPDRERLVRVVGEALKPGGRFAIINWHQLPQEKTTVLGRPRGPKSELRLSPEQTVKAVEAGGLSARGVVDIPPYHYGAVFEKPVAKASAPKWVHPT
;
A
#
# COMPACT_ATOMS: atom_id res chain seq x y z
N MET A 1 -7.85 3.44 15.49
CA MET A 1 -7.74 4.24 14.26
C MET A 1 -7.77 5.73 14.60
N PRO A 2 -7.03 6.56 13.90
CA PRO A 2 -7.17 8.01 13.97
C PRO A 2 -8.55 8.45 13.48
N ASP A 3 -9.08 9.55 13.98
CA ASP A 3 -10.29 10.17 13.43
C ASP A 3 -9.99 10.90 12.09
N ALA A 4 -11.05 11.21 11.32
CA ALA A 4 -10.90 11.84 10.00
C ALA A 4 -10.19 13.21 10.05
N ASN A 5 -10.33 13.97 11.14
CA ASN A 5 -9.71 15.29 11.31
C ASN A 5 -8.19 15.16 11.41
N TRP A 6 -7.72 14.07 12.00
CA TRP A 6 -6.30 13.75 12.12
C TRP A 6 -5.64 13.51 10.76
N TRP A 7 -6.28 12.69 9.91
CA TRP A 7 -5.81 12.44 8.56
C TRP A 7 -5.80 13.72 7.71
N GLN A 8 -6.87 14.50 7.81
CA GLN A 8 -6.96 15.76 7.08
C GLN A 8 -5.92 16.79 7.51
N ALA A 9 -5.61 16.85 8.82
CA ALA A 9 -4.57 17.75 9.34
C ALA A 9 -3.17 17.31 8.90
N LEU A 10 -2.94 15.98 8.77
CA LEU A 10 -1.66 15.42 8.36
C LEU A 10 -1.46 15.55 6.85
N TRP A 11 -2.48 15.17 6.06
CA TRP A 11 -2.43 15.15 4.60
C TRP A 11 -3.71 15.72 3.98
N PRO A 12 -3.77 17.03 3.78
CA PRO A 12 -4.96 17.67 3.20
C PRO A 12 -5.24 17.23 1.76
N ASN A 13 -4.24 16.71 1.06
CA ASN A 13 -4.38 16.21 -0.31
C ASN A 13 -3.80 14.80 -0.47
N PRO A 14 -4.49 13.74 -0.03
CA PRO A 14 -4.00 12.37 -0.12
C PRO A 14 -3.89 11.86 -1.58
N ALA A 15 -4.60 12.45 -2.54
CA ALA A 15 -4.49 12.09 -3.95
C ALA A 15 -3.09 12.40 -4.51
N GLN A 16 -2.47 13.51 -4.11
CA GLN A 16 -1.09 13.82 -4.51
C GLN A 16 -0.09 12.79 -4.01
N ILE A 17 -0.28 12.30 -2.78
CA ILE A 17 0.56 11.26 -2.19
C ILE A 17 0.46 9.97 -3.00
N LEU A 18 -0.75 9.54 -3.34
CA LEU A 18 -0.99 8.34 -4.15
C LEU A 18 -0.33 8.43 -5.53
N THR A 19 -0.44 9.59 -6.19
CA THR A 19 0.23 9.84 -7.48
C THR A 19 1.76 9.83 -7.32
N LEU A 20 2.27 10.42 -6.25
CA LEU A 20 3.72 10.47 -5.96
C LEU A 20 4.30 9.06 -5.78
N VAL A 21 3.55 8.14 -5.16
CA VAL A 21 3.97 6.74 -5.00
C VAL A 21 3.57 5.84 -6.18
N GLY A 22 3.05 6.40 -7.27
CA GLY A 22 2.93 5.75 -8.56
C GLY A 22 1.57 5.19 -8.93
N LEU A 23 0.49 5.53 -8.22
CA LEU A 23 -0.87 5.24 -8.68
C LEU A 23 -1.23 6.12 -9.88
N THR A 24 -1.72 5.52 -10.96
CA THR A 24 -2.14 6.24 -12.18
C THR A 24 -3.53 5.81 -12.64
N PRO A 25 -4.22 6.63 -13.46
CA PRO A 25 -5.51 6.26 -14.05
C PRO A 25 -5.43 4.94 -14.84
N GLY A 26 -6.52 4.19 -14.82
CA GLY A 26 -6.64 2.92 -15.55
C GLY A 26 -6.09 1.69 -14.83
N MET A 27 -5.40 1.85 -13.71
CA MET A 27 -4.88 0.75 -12.89
C MET A 27 -6.01 0.03 -12.14
N ASP A 28 -5.88 -1.30 -12.01
CA ASP A 28 -6.53 -2.08 -10.96
C ASP A 28 -5.65 -2.05 -9.73
N ALA A 29 -6.22 -1.67 -8.60
CA ALA A 29 -5.47 -1.43 -7.39
C ALA A 29 -6.06 -2.14 -6.16
N VAL A 30 -5.22 -2.40 -5.18
CA VAL A 30 -5.60 -2.88 -3.86
C VAL A 30 -5.17 -1.86 -2.81
N ASP A 31 -6.07 -1.50 -1.90
CA ASP A 31 -5.76 -0.83 -0.65
C ASP A 31 -5.69 -1.87 0.47
N LEU A 32 -4.48 -2.28 0.83
CA LEU A 32 -4.23 -3.36 1.77
C LEU A 32 -4.08 -2.80 3.19
N CYS A 33 -4.90 -3.28 4.13
CA CYS A 33 -5.13 -2.69 5.46
C CYS A 33 -5.77 -1.29 5.32
N SER A 34 -6.87 -1.23 4.58
CA SER A 34 -7.53 0.00 4.12
C SER A 34 -8.07 0.91 5.23
N GLY A 35 -8.27 0.35 6.43
CA GLY A 35 -8.80 1.08 7.56
C GLY A 35 -10.17 1.69 7.28
N ASP A 36 -10.33 2.97 7.62
CA ASP A 36 -11.58 3.73 7.43
C ASP A 36 -11.80 4.27 6.01
N GLY A 37 -10.95 3.86 5.04
CA GLY A 37 -11.06 4.24 3.64
C GLY A 37 -10.56 5.62 3.28
N TRP A 38 -9.70 6.23 4.11
CA TRP A 38 -9.13 7.54 3.82
C TRP A 38 -8.40 7.56 2.48
N PHE A 39 -7.52 6.59 2.24
CA PHE A 39 -6.83 6.44 0.96
C PHE A 39 -7.71 5.73 -0.09
N THR A 40 -8.50 4.73 0.30
CA THR A 40 -9.37 3.99 -0.62
C THR A 40 -10.25 4.91 -1.46
N LEU A 41 -10.87 5.93 -0.85
CA LEU A 41 -11.71 6.91 -1.55
C LEU A 41 -10.93 7.64 -2.65
N GLN A 42 -9.70 8.07 -2.36
CA GLN A 42 -8.88 8.79 -3.33
C GLN A 42 -8.29 7.85 -4.39
N MET A 43 -7.93 6.63 -4.00
CA MET A 43 -7.52 5.60 -4.96
C MET A 43 -8.65 5.31 -5.96
N ALA A 44 -9.87 5.16 -5.50
CA ALA A 44 -11.02 4.88 -6.37
C ALA A 44 -11.41 6.06 -7.29
N LYS A 45 -11.05 7.30 -6.94
CA LYS A 45 -11.18 8.47 -7.82
C LYS A 45 -10.11 8.52 -8.93
N ILE A 46 -8.99 7.80 -8.78
CA ILE A 46 -7.87 7.78 -9.71
C ILE A 46 -7.85 6.49 -10.52
N ALA A 47 -7.92 5.36 -9.84
CA ALA A 47 -7.80 4.03 -10.43
C ALA A 47 -9.07 3.63 -11.23
N ARG A 48 -8.94 2.64 -12.09
CA ARG A 48 -10.07 2.01 -12.77
C ARG A 48 -10.95 1.28 -11.77
N HIS A 49 -10.35 0.51 -10.88
CA HIS A 49 -11.00 -0.28 -9.86
C HIS A 49 -10.13 -0.42 -8.63
N VAL A 50 -10.72 -0.49 -7.45
CA VAL A 50 -10.01 -0.70 -6.18
C VAL A 50 -10.63 -1.88 -5.43
N MET A 51 -9.81 -2.71 -4.81
CA MET A 51 -10.23 -3.63 -3.77
C MET A 51 -9.70 -3.13 -2.43
N ALA A 52 -10.59 -2.84 -1.50
CA ALA A 52 -10.25 -2.50 -0.12
C ALA A 52 -10.21 -3.77 0.73
N VAL A 53 -9.07 -4.08 1.32
CA VAL A 53 -8.87 -5.25 2.17
C VAL A 53 -8.58 -4.79 3.58
N ASP A 54 -9.34 -5.29 4.56
CA ASP A 54 -9.06 -5.06 5.98
C ASP A 54 -9.51 -6.27 6.82
N ILE A 55 -8.85 -6.50 7.95
CA ILE A 55 -9.19 -7.56 8.89
C ILE A 55 -10.35 -7.17 9.81
N ASP A 56 -10.65 -5.88 9.93
CA ASP A 56 -11.72 -5.36 10.76
C ASP A 56 -12.95 -4.99 9.92
N ALA A 57 -14.02 -5.77 10.05
CA ALA A 57 -15.28 -5.53 9.36
C ALA A 57 -15.85 -4.12 9.62
N LYS A 58 -15.61 -3.53 10.81
CA LYS A 58 -16.07 -2.17 11.12
C LYS A 58 -15.36 -1.13 10.26
N MET A 59 -14.08 -1.36 9.95
CA MET A 59 -13.33 -0.48 9.05
C MET A 59 -13.90 -0.52 7.63
N LEU A 60 -14.23 -1.71 7.12
CA LEU A 60 -14.83 -1.84 5.80
C LEU A 60 -16.22 -1.19 5.71
N VAL A 61 -17.01 -1.23 6.78
CA VAL A 61 -18.29 -0.49 6.87
C VAL A 61 -18.05 1.02 6.80
N LEU A 62 -17.04 1.54 7.49
CA LEU A 62 -16.67 2.96 7.41
C LEU A 62 -16.18 3.32 6.01
N THR A 63 -15.36 2.47 5.40
CA THR A 63 -14.87 2.64 4.03
C THR A 63 -16.03 2.70 3.04
N SER A 64 -16.94 1.73 3.05
CA SER A 64 -18.10 1.69 2.15
C SER A 64 -18.99 2.92 2.34
N SER A 65 -19.23 3.32 3.58
CA SER A 65 -20.04 4.52 3.91
C SER A 65 -19.38 5.81 3.39
N ARG A 66 -18.04 5.90 3.45
CA ARG A 66 -17.27 7.02 2.94
C ARG A 66 -17.39 7.11 1.42
N LEU A 67 -17.19 6.01 0.70
CA LEU A 67 -17.29 5.96 -0.75
C LEU A 67 -18.72 6.24 -1.24
N ALA A 68 -19.74 5.66 -0.60
CA ALA A 68 -21.15 5.90 -0.93
C ALA A 68 -21.54 7.37 -0.81
N ARG A 69 -21.05 8.08 0.22
CA ARG A 69 -21.27 9.51 0.42
C ARG A 69 -20.72 10.35 -0.73
N ASP A 70 -19.57 9.96 -1.27
CA ASP A 70 -18.92 10.59 -2.42
C ASP A 70 -19.42 10.05 -3.77
N ARG A 71 -20.39 9.11 -3.79
CA ARG A 71 -20.95 8.46 -4.99
C ARG A 71 -19.90 7.73 -5.82
N VAL A 72 -18.90 7.15 -5.16
CA VAL A 72 -17.85 6.31 -5.77
C VAL A 72 -18.29 4.85 -5.70
N ALA A 73 -18.32 4.14 -6.84
CA ALA A 73 -18.88 2.80 -6.96
C ALA A 73 -17.90 1.75 -7.53
N ASN A 74 -16.66 2.13 -7.86
CA ASN A 74 -15.65 1.25 -8.44
C ASN A 74 -14.72 0.65 -7.36
N CYS A 75 -15.31 0.18 -6.26
CA CYS A 75 -14.57 -0.41 -5.15
C CYS A 75 -15.27 -1.66 -4.61
N ASP A 76 -14.54 -2.76 -4.52
CA ASP A 76 -14.94 -3.97 -3.80
C ASP A 76 -14.32 -3.98 -2.40
N TYR A 77 -14.95 -4.74 -1.50
CA TYR A 77 -14.55 -4.83 -0.09
C TYR A 77 -14.31 -6.28 0.28
N GLN A 78 -13.11 -6.57 0.79
CA GLN A 78 -12.73 -7.91 1.21
C GLN A 78 -12.37 -7.90 2.70
N LEU A 79 -13.15 -8.63 3.49
CA LEU A 79 -12.80 -8.94 4.88
C LEU A 79 -11.77 -10.07 4.89
N GLY A 80 -10.59 -9.82 5.42
CA GLY A 80 -9.55 -10.82 5.47
C GLY A 80 -8.20 -10.31 5.97
N ASP A 81 -7.33 -11.25 6.26
CA ASP A 81 -5.95 -10.99 6.64
C ASP A 81 -5.11 -10.62 5.40
N ALA A 82 -4.17 -9.70 5.55
CA ALA A 82 -3.28 -9.28 4.46
C ALA A 82 -2.49 -10.44 3.84
N TYR A 83 -2.21 -11.49 4.60
CA TYR A 83 -1.54 -12.70 4.10
C TYR A 83 -2.38 -13.57 3.16
N GLY A 84 -3.67 -13.31 3.04
CA GLY A 84 -4.57 -13.99 2.10
C GLY A 84 -4.75 -13.23 0.77
N LEU A 85 -4.05 -12.11 0.55
CA LEU A 85 -4.29 -11.22 -0.58
C LEU A 85 -4.33 -11.94 -1.93
N ALA A 86 -3.42 -12.86 -2.20
CA ALA A 86 -3.36 -13.57 -3.48
C ALA A 86 -4.60 -14.44 -3.75
N GLU A 87 -5.32 -14.86 -2.70
CA GLU A 87 -6.56 -15.63 -2.80
C GLU A 87 -7.79 -14.71 -3.01
N TYR A 88 -7.70 -13.46 -2.61
CA TYR A 88 -8.80 -12.50 -2.68
C TYR A 88 -8.93 -11.84 -4.03
N VAL A 89 -7.79 -11.57 -4.70
CA VAL A 89 -7.81 -10.92 -6.01
C VAL A 89 -8.13 -11.95 -7.10
N PRO A 90 -9.20 -11.74 -7.91
CA PRO A 90 -9.61 -12.70 -8.94
C PRO A 90 -8.69 -12.70 -10.17
N TRP A 91 -7.85 -11.68 -10.31
CA TRP A 91 -6.81 -11.52 -11.35
C TRP A 91 -5.68 -10.64 -10.84
N PRO A 92 -4.46 -10.76 -11.41
CA PRO A 92 -3.35 -9.93 -11.02
C PRO A 92 -3.62 -8.43 -11.22
N VAL A 93 -3.19 -7.61 -10.26
CA VAL A 93 -3.42 -6.15 -10.21
C VAL A 93 -2.18 -5.36 -10.62
N ASP A 94 -2.39 -4.08 -10.96
CA ASP A 94 -1.31 -3.17 -11.36
C ASP A 94 -0.61 -2.55 -10.15
N PHE A 95 -1.35 -2.38 -9.03
CA PHE A 95 -0.89 -1.60 -7.89
C PHE A 95 -1.45 -2.16 -6.57
N VAL A 96 -0.58 -2.35 -5.59
CA VAL A 96 -0.94 -2.62 -4.20
C VAL A 96 -0.42 -1.48 -3.34
N PHE A 97 -1.27 -0.93 -2.50
CA PHE A 97 -0.94 0.15 -1.57
C PHE A 97 -1.07 -0.33 -0.13
N MET A 98 -0.16 0.07 0.74
CA MET A 98 -0.24 -0.15 2.18
C MET A 98 0.16 1.11 2.94
N GLY A 99 -0.81 1.80 3.50
CA GLY A 99 -0.62 3.04 4.26
C GLY A 99 -0.50 2.79 5.76
N ASN A 100 0.63 3.14 6.37
CA ASN A 100 0.84 3.14 7.83
C ASN A 100 0.55 1.81 8.55
N SER A 101 0.73 0.69 7.89
CA SER A 101 0.46 -0.65 8.46
C SER A 101 1.68 -1.58 8.41
N PHE A 102 2.60 -1.39 7.46
CA PHE A 102 3.75 -2.28 7.23
C PHE A 102 4.69 -2.41 8.45
N HIS A 103 4.81 -1.38 9.26
CA HIS A 103 5.61 -1.41 10.49
C HIS A 103 5.11 -2.45 11.51
N GLY A 104 3.80 -2.74 11.51
CA GLY A 104 3.15 -3.70 12.41
C GLY A 104 3.08 -5.14 11.87
N VAL A 105 3.56 -5.40 10.64
CA VAL A 105 3.52 -6.75 10.05
C VAL A 105 4.57 -7.65 10.69
N PRO A 106 4.16 -8.80 11.29
CA PRO A 106 5.10 -9.71 11.95
C PRO A 106 6.06 -10.39 10.97
N ASP A 107 5.55 -10.97 9.90
CA ASP A 107 6.32 -11.65 8.84
C ASP A 107 6.23 -10.85 7.52
N ARG A 108 7.10 -9.86 7.41
CA ARG A 108 7.13 -8.94 6.26
C ARG A 108 7.52 -9.65 4.96
N GLU A 109 8.43 -10.59 5.04
CA GLU A 109 8.88 -11.35 3.87
C GLU A 109 7.76 -12.20 3.28
N ARG A 110 6.99 -12.90 4.13
CA ARG A 110 5.80 -13.63 3.71
C ARG A 110 4.75 -12.70 3.10
N LEU A 111 4.47 -11.55 3.73
CA LEU A 111 3.52 -10.59 3.16
C LEU A 111 3.95 -10.14 1.77
N VAL A 112 5.22 -9.80 1.59
CA VAL A 112 5.73 -9.31 0.30
C VAL A 112 5.65 -10.39 -0.78
N ARG A 113 5.91 -11.67 -0.46
CA ARG A 113 5.69 -12.78 -1.40
C ARG A 113 4.23 -12.84 -1.87
N VAL A 114 3.28 -12.78 -0.93
CA VAL A 114 1.85 -12.80 -1.25
C VAL A 114 1.44 -11.57 -2.09
N VAL A 115 1.95 -10.39 -1.77
CA VAL A 115 1.76 -9.19 -2.59
C VAL A 115 2.35 -9.39 -3.99
N GLY A 116 3.54 -9.98 -4.08
CA GLY A 116 4.17 -10.32 -5.36
C GLY A 116 3.34 -11.29 -6.21
N GLU A 117 2.68 -12.28 -5.59
CA GLU A 117 1.76 -13.20 -6.28
C GLU A 117 0.55 -12.46 -6.85
N ALA A 118 -0.02 -11.51 -6.09
CA ALA A 118 -1.17 -10.71 -6.50
C ALA A 118 -0.84 -9.68 -7.60
N LEU A 119 0.42 -9.27 -7.76
CA LEU A 119 0.83 -8.27 -8.73
C LEU A 119 1.06 -8.86 -10.14
N LYS A 120 0.71 -8.10 -11.18
CA LYS A 120 1.17 -8.31 -12.55
C LYS A 120 2.71 -8.19 -12.62
N PRO A 121 3.40 -8.85 -13.57
CA PRO A 121 4.78 -8.49 -13.89
C PRO A 121 4.90 -7.00 -14.20
N GLY A 122 5.83 -6.28 -13.56
CA GLY A 122 5.93 -4.82 -13.63
C GLY A 122 4.93 -4.05 -12.77
N GLY A 123 4.01 -4.75 -12.08
CA GLY A 123 3.10 -4.16 -11.11
C GLY A 123 3.85 -3.64 -9.87
N ARG A 124 3.25 -2.69 -9.16
CA ARG A 124 3.92 -1.94 -8.09
C ARG A 124 3.31 -2.19 -6.72
N PHE A 125 4.17 -2.26 -5.72
CA PHE A 125 3.80 -2.19 -4.31
C PHE A 125 4.31 -0.88 -3.72
N ALA A 126 3.40 -0.07 -3.16
CA ALA A 126 3.72 1.20 -2.51
C ALA A 126 3.40 1.14 -1.01
N ILE A 127 4.37 1.51 -0.20
CA ILE A 127 4.27 1.54 1.25
C ILE A 127 4.45 2.99 1.71
N ILE A 128 3.56 3.48 2.57
CA ILE A 128 3.77 4.71 3.32
C ILE A 128 4.00 4.34 4.78
N ASN A 129 5.10 4.81 5.34
CA ASN A 129 5.46 4.61 6.74
C ASN A 129 5.93 5.91 7.40
N TRP A 130 5.84 5.94 8.73
CA TRP A 130 6.46 6.97 9.56
C TRP A 130 7.98 6.85 9.49
N HIS A 131 8.67 8.00 9.38
CA HIS A 131 10.09 8.05 9.64
C HIS A 131 10.44 7.56 11.05
N GLN A 132 11.64 7.06 11.24
CA GLN A 132 12.15 6.55 12.52
C GLN A 132 12.47 7.71 13.50
N LEU A 133 11.48 8.58 13.70
CA LEU A 133 11.54 9.68 14.63
C LEU A 133 10.93 9.26 15.98
N PRO A 134 11.38 9.81 17.11
CA PRO A 134 10.73 9.63 18.40
C PRO A 134 9.25 10.03 18.31
N GLN A 135 8.35 9.23 18.91
CA GLN A 135 6.90 9.45 18.81
C GLN A 135 6.48 10.83 19.33
N GLU A 136 7.14 11.31 20.37
CA GLU A 136 6.89 12.63 20.98
C GLU A 136 7.24 13.81 20.04
N LYS A 137 8.06 13.56 19.01
CA LYS A 137 8.40 14.57 17.98
C LYS A 137 7.45 14.55 16.78
N THR A 138 6.54 13.58 16.70
CA THR A 138 5.58 13.47 15.60
C THR A 138 4.19 13.87 16.07
N THR A 139 3.91 15.17 16.11
CA THR A 139 2.66 15.72 16.66
C THR A 139 1.67 16.08 15.55
N VAL A 140 0.43 15.63 15.71
CA VAL A 140 -0.69 16.05 14.86
C VAL A 140 -1.82 16.54 15.77
N LEU A 141 -2.36 17.73 15.49
CA LEU A 141 -3.35 18.41 16.35
C LEU A 141 -2.89 18.52 17.80
N GLY A 142 -1.61 18.85 18.01
CA GLY A 142 -1.02 19.08 19.32
C GLY A 142 -0.78 17.83 20.17
N ARG A 143 -0.91 16.61 19.62
CA ARG A 143 -0.69 15.35 20.33
C ARG A 143 0.30 14.46 19.61
N PRO A 144 1.19 13.73 20.31
CA PRO A 144 2.03 12.70 19.70
C PRO A 144 1.19 11.67 18.96
N ARG A 145 1.62 11.29 17.76
CA ARG A 145 0.89 10.36 16.88
C ARG A 145 1.83 9.34 16.23
N GLY A 146 1.22 8.35 15.61
CA GLY A 146 1.92 7.25 14.95
C GLY A 146 2.24 6.09 15.89
N PRO A 147 2.90 5.04 15.38
CA PRO A 147 3.30 3.89 16.16
C PRO A 147 4.37 4.27 17.19
N LYS A 148 4.58 3.43 18.19
CA LYS A 148 5.69 3.55 19.12
C LYS A 148 7.01 3.58 18.33
N SER A 149 8.02 4.31 18.88
CA SER A 149 9.28 4.56 18.18
C SER A 149 10.01 3.28 17.77
N GLU A 150 9.96 2.24 18.59
CA GLU A 150 10.57 0.93 18.35
C GLU A 150 9.97 0.13 17.19
N LEU A 151 8.73 0.44 16.80
CA LEU A 151 8.05 -0.20 15.67
C LEU A 151 8.34 0.50 14.33
N ARG A 152 8.89 1.72 14.36
CA ARG A 152 9.15 2.50 13.16
C ARG A 152 10.34 1.94 12.40
N LEU A 153 10.18 1.79 11.11
CA LEU A 153 11.25 1.34 10.22
C LEU A 153 11.87 2.54 9.51
N SER A 154 13.19 2.51 9.33
CA SER A 154 13.81 3.46 8.40
C SER A 154 13.47 3.08 6.96
N PRO A 155 13.65 3.99 5.98
CA PRO A 155 13.52 3.67 4.57
C PRO A 155 14.36 2.46 4.14
N GLU A 156 15.62 2.38 4.60
CA GLU A 156 16.56 1.29 4.29
C GLU A 156 16.08 -0.04 4.86
N GLN A 157 15.55 -0.03 6.09
CA GLN A 157 14.99 -1.24 6.71
C GLN A 157 13.76 -1.73 5.95
N THR A 158 12.91 -0.81 5.48
CA THR A 158 11.74 -1.15 4.66
C THR A 158 12.16 -1.71 3.31
N VAL A 159 13.11 -1.08 2.63
CA VAL A 159 13.66 -1.58 1.37
C VAL A 159 14.23 -2.99 1.53
N LYS A 160 15.09 -3.20 2.52
CA LYS A 160 15.68 -4.52 2.80
C LYS A 160 14.62 -5.59 3.05
N ALA A 161 13.58 -5.27 3.84
CA ALA A 161 12.52 -6.22 4.16
C ALA A 161 11.68 -6.60 2.92
N VAL A 162 11.43 -5.65 2.02
CA VAL A 162 10.65 -5.90 0.81
C VAL A 162 11.47 -6.63 -0.25
N GLU A 163 12.74 -6.29 -0.42
CA GLU A 163 13.62 -6.99 -1.37
C GLU A 163 13.85 -8.46 -0.96
N ALA A 164 13.89 -8.75 0.35
CA ALA A 164 13.94 -10.13 0.84
C ALA A 164 12.71 -10.96 0.42
N GLY A 165 11.54 -10.32 0.23
CA GLY A 165 10.32 -10.96 -0.26
C GLY A 165 10.21 -11.05 -1.80
N GLY A 166 11.21 -10.55 -2.55
CA GLY A 166 11.33 -10.75 -4.00
C GLY A 166 10.83 -9.61 -4.89
N LEU A 167 10.47 -8.45 -4.33
CA LEU A 167 10.19 -7.24 -5.10
C LEU A 167 11.44 -6.35 -5.18
N SER A 168 11.58 -5.59 -6.26
CA SER A 168 12.74 -4.71 -6.48
C SER A 168 12.40 -3.27 -6.13
N ALA A 169 13.26 -2.59 -5.37
CA ALA A 169 13.08 -1.17 -5.05
C ALA A 169 13.14 -0.29 -6.31
N ARG A 170 12.21 0.66 -6.42
CA ARG A 170 12.16 1.68 -7.50
C ARG A 170 12.53 3.06 -6.98
N GLY A 171 12.29 3.34 -5.72
CA GLY A 171 12.67 4.58 -5.07
C GLY A 171 11.99 4.79 -3.73
N VAL A 172 12.52 5.77 -3.03
CA VAL A 172 11.95 6.29 -1.79
C VAL A 172 11.73 7.78 -1.98
N VAL A 173 10.59 8.28 -1.50
CA VAL A 173 10.22 9.69 -1.55
C VAL A 173 9.86 10.18 -0.17
N ASP A 174 10.23 11.41 0.16
CA ASP A 174 9.82 12.04 1.40
C ASP A 174 8.37 12.50 1.33
N ILE A 175 7.60 12.25 2.39
CA ILE A 175 6.19 12.65 2.53
C ILE A 175 6.05 13.45 3.82
N PRO A 176 6.25 14.77 3.74
CA PRO A 176 6.16 15.61 4.92
C PRO A 176 4.80 15.52 5.63
N PRO A 177 4.77 15.76 6.95
CA PRO A 177 5.90 16.18 7.77
C PRO A 177 6.70 15.03 8.41
N TYR A 178 6.20 13.79 8.41
CA TYR A 178 6.77 12.72 9.24
C TYR A 178 6.90 11.37 8.55
N HIS A 179 6.60 11.28 7.25
CA HIS A 179 6.50 10.02 6.53
C HIS A 179 7.42 9.96 5.34
N TYR A 180 7.62 8.75 4.86
CA TYR A 180 8.20 8.45 3.56
C TYR A 180 7.30 7.48 2.80
N GLY A 181 7.40 7.51 1.49
CA GLY A 181 6.85 6.51 0.58
C GLY A 181 7.98 5.66 0.00
N ALA A 182 7.83 4.34 0.00
CA ALA A 182 8.74 3.43 -0.67
C ALA A 182 7.98 2.66 -1.75
N VAL A 183 8.51 2.66 -2.97
CA VAL A 183 7.89 2.04 -4.15
C VAL A 183 8.73 0.88 -4.64
N PHE A 184 8.09 -0.25 -4.87
CA PHE A 184 8.69 -1.48 -5.34
C PHE A 184 7.97 -1.98 -6.58
N GLU A 185 8.63 -2.84 -7.36
CA GLU A 185 8.08 -3.41 -8.58
C GLU A 185 8.32 -4.91 -8.61
N LYS A 186 7.31 -5.65 -9.06
CA LYS A 186 7.47 -7.08 -9.36
C LYS A 186 8.34 -7.22 -10.61
N PRO A 187 9.48 -7.94 -10.52
CA PRO A 187 10.34 -8.14 -11.67
C PRO A 187 9.60 -8.76 -12.85
N VAL A 188 9.86 -8.27 -14.05
CA VAL A 188 9.42 -8.91 -15.29
C VAL A 188 10.39 -10.06 -15.56
N ALA A 189 9.89 -11.29 -15.65
CA ALA A 189 10.71 -12.42 -16.03
C ALA A 189 11.41 -12.13 -17.36
N LYS A 190 12.74 -12.19 -17.39
CA LYS A 190 13.47 -12.10 -18.67
C LYS A 190 12.99 -13.26 -19.54
N ALA A 191 12.50 -12.95 -20.75
CA ALA A 191 12.20 -13.98 -21.73
C ALA A 191 13.47 -14.86 -21.88
N SER A 192 13.35 -16.16 -21.60
CA SER A 192 14.44 -17.10 -21.86
C SER A 192 14.74 -17.03 -23.34
N ALA A 193 16.00 -16.73 -23.69
CA ALA A 193 16.44 -16.79 -25.09
C ALA A 193 16.08 -18.16 -25.65
N PRO A 194 15.52 -18.23 -26.85
CA PRO A 194 15.19 -19.53 -27.48
C PRO A 194 16.49 -20.37 -27.55
N LYS A 195 16.45 -21.57 -26.99
CA LYS A 195 17.53 -22.53 -27.17
C LYS A 195 17.52 -22.95 -28.67
N TRP A 196 18.41 -22.39 -29.42
CA TRP A 196 18.64 -22.85 -30.78
C TRP A 196 19.11 -24.32 -30.71
N VAL A 197 18.27 -25.24 -31.17
CA VAL A 197 18.67 -26.63 -31.39
C VAL A 197 19.27 -26.67 -32.79
N HIS A 198 20.59 -26.86 -32.88
CA HIS A 198 21.21 -27.13 -34.17
C HIS A 198 20.72 -28.50 -34.64
N PRO A 199 20.10 -28.61 -35.82
CA PRO A 199 19.83 -29.92 -36.39
C PRO A 199 21.17 -30.57 -36.77
N THR A 200 21.39 -31.77 -36.29
CA THR A 200 22.49 -32.71 -36.67
C THR A 200 22.25 -33.25 -38.06
#